data_656cc44ff49585c1d5a66bb16b696bde
#
_entry.id   656cc44ff49585c1d5a66bb16b696bde
#
_cell.length_a   1.000
_cell.length_b   1.000
_cell.length_c   1.000
_cell.angle_alpha   90.00
_cell.angle_beta   90.00
_cell.angle_gamma   90.00
#
_symmetry.space_group_name_H-M   'P 1'
#
loop_
_entity.id
_entity.type
_entity.pdbx_description
1 polymer ?
#
loop_
_entity_poly.entity_id
_entity_poly.type
_entity_poly.pdbx_seq_one_letter_code
_entity_poly.pdbx_strand_id
1 'polypeptide(L)'
;MSEQDGRRFREAWIAGVRKHFPGEPKPGYVAPWEDTPEWEREAAATTFALVREHVAASPGEVDREAKGRVVAALWRDRMVERFGESKPGYTAEWDALPEWQREVDADIYDAVEQG
;
A
#
# COMPACT_ATOMS: atom_id res chain seq x y z
N MET A 1 -10.30 -13.05 4.11
CA MET A 1 -9.79 -11.96 3.25
C MET A 1 -10.40 -12.09 1.88
N SER A 2 -10.87 -11.02 1.30
CA SER A 2 -11.49 -11.16 -0.01
C SER A 2 -10.53 -10.73 -1.11
N GLU A 3 -10.65 -11.41 -2.24
CA GLU A 3 -9.88 -11.05 -3.43
C GLU A 3 -10.20 -9.61 -3.85
N GLN A 4 -11.44 -9.18 -3.64
CA GLN A 4 -11.85 -7.81 -3.97
C GLN A 4 -11.08 -6.78 -3.16
N ASP A 5 -10.80 -7.04 -1.89
CA ASP A 5 -10.00 -6.14 -1.06
C ASP A 5 -8.60 -5.98 -1.63
N GLY A 6 -7.98 -7.08 -2.04
CA GLY A 6 -6.66 -7.04 -2.64
C GLY A 6 -6.66 -6.29 -3.96
N ARG A 7 -7.68 -6.52 -4.79
CA ARG A 7 -7.82 -5.84 -6.07
C ARG A 7 -7.96 -4.33 -5.86
N ARG A 8 -8.74 -3.91 -4.88
CA ARG A 8 -8.91 -2.48 -4.57
C ARG A 8 -7.60 -1.84 -4.09
N PHE A 9 -6.84 -2.58 -3.27
CA PHE A 9 -5.53 -2.11 -2.84
C PHE A 9 -4.62 -1.90 -4.05
N ARG A 10 -4.57 -2.88 -4.94
CA ARG A 10 -3.72 -2.80 -6.14
C ARG A 10 -4.15 -1.67 -7.06
N GLU A 11 -5.44 -1.48 -7.24
CA GLU A 11 -5.96 -0.39 -8.08
C GLU A 11 -5.60 0.98 -7.50
N ALA A 12 -5.70 1.13 -6.17
CA ALA A 12 -5.32 2.37 -5.51
C ALA A 12 -3.81 2.62 -5.66
N TRP A 13 -3.00 1.57 -5.54
CA TRP A 13 -1.56 1.66 -5.76
C TRP A 13 -1.24 2.12 -7.17
N ILE A 14 -1.84 1.49 -8.18
CA ILE A 14 -1.58 1.85 -9.57
C ILE A 14 -2.00 3.29 -9.84
N ALA A 15 -3.17 3.70 -9.37
CA ALA A 15 -3.64 5.07 -9.55
C ALA A 15 -2.68 6.07 -8.90
N GLY A 16 -2.20 5.76 -7.71
CA GLY A 16 -1.25 6.63 -7.01
C GLY A 16 0.09 6.71 -7.72
N VAL A 17 0.61 5.58 -8.21
CA VAL A 17 1.86 5.56 -8.95
C VAL A 17 1.76 6.43 -10.20
N ARG A 18 0.66 6.30 -10.94
CA ARG A 18 0.46 7.11 -12.15
C ARG A 18 0.35 8.59 -11.84
N LYS A 19 -0.14 8.94 -10.67
CA LYS A 19 -0.31 10.33 -10.25
C LYS A 19 0.98 10.96 -9.72
N HIS A 20 1.74 10.21 -8.94
CA HIS A 20 2.86 10.78 -8.18
C HIS A 20 4.25 10.40 -8.67
N PHE A 21 4.39 9.28 -9.37
CA PHE A 21 5.71 8.83 -9.78
C PHE A 21 6.35 9.81 -10.78
N PRO A 22 7.59 10.25 -10.53
CA PRO A 22 8.24 11.20 -11.42
C PRO A 22 8.74 10.50 -12.69
N GLY A 23 8.06 10.73 -13.79
CA GLY A 23 8.41 10.12 -15.06
C GLY A 23 7.57 8.89 -15.34
N GLU A 24 8.08 8.00 -16.19
CA GLU A 24 7.36 6.79 -16.57
C GLU A 24 7.63 5.67 -15.55
N PRO A 25 6.62 5.12 -14.90
CA PRO A 25 6.84 4.07 -13.91
C PRO A 25 7.27 2.76 -14.56
N LYS A 26 7.99 1.95 -13.80
CA LYS A 26 8.37 0.61 -14.24
C LYS A 26 7.12 -0.23 -14.48
N PRO A 27 7.12 -1.10 -15.51
CA PRO A 27 5.94 -1.91 -15.81
C PRO A 27 5.41 -2.71 -14.61
N GLY A 28 6.31 -3.22 -13.77
CA GLY A 28 5.90 -3.98 -12.59
C GLY A 28 5.13 -3.16 -11.57
N TYR A 29 5.34 -1.85 -11.53
CA TYR A 29 4.62 -0.99 -10.60
C TYR A 29 3.16 -0.83 -10.98
N VAL A 30 2.85 -0.94 -12.26
CA VAL A 30 1.49 -0.71 -12.77
C VAL A 30 0.88 -1.95 -13.43
N ALA A 31 1.45 -3.12 -13.18
CA ALA A 31 0.90 -4.36 -13.70
C ALA A 31 -0.49 -4.59 -13.11
N PRO A 32 -1.47 -5.00 -13.93
CA PRO A 32 -2.84 -5.19 -13.44
C PRO A 32 -2.93 -6.34 -12.45
N TRP A 33 -4.04 -6.39 -11.73
CA TRP A 33 -4.29 -7.42 -10.73
C TRP A 33 -4.07 -8.83 -11.27
N GLU A 34 -4.51 -9.08 -12.50
CA GLU A 34 -4.41 -10.39 -13.13
C GLU A 34 -2.98 -10.85 -13.31
N ASP A 35 -2.04 -9.91 -13.44
CA ASP A 35 -0.62 -10.20 -13.62
C ASP A 35 0.17 -10.14 -12.32
N THR A 36 -0.51 -9.90 -11.20
CA THR A 36 0.13 -9.81 -9.89
C THR A 36 0.31 -11.21 -9.30
N PRO A 37 1.52 -11.54 -8.78
CA PRO A 37 1.74 -12.86 -8.18
C PRO A 37 0.82 -13.12 -7.00
N GLU A 38 0.54 -14.38 -6.73
CA GLU A 38 -0.37 -14.77 -5.66
C GLU A 38 0.04 -14.23 -4.29
N TRP A 39 1.34 -14.31 -3.95
CA TRP A 39 1.82 -13.82 -2.66
C TRP A 39 1.55 -12.33 -2.49
N GLU A 40 1.70 -11.59 -3.57
CA GLU A 40 1.49 -10.15 -3.55
C GLU A 40 0.00 -9.82 -3.44
N ARG A 41 -0.86 -10.62 -4.09
CA ARG A 41 -2.31 -10.49 -3.97
C ARG A 41 -2.76 -10.71 -2.53
N GLU A 42 -2.20 -11.72 -1.87
CA GLU A 42 -2.51 -12.01 -0.48
C GLU A 42 -2.04 -10.89 0.44
N ALA A 43 -0.83 -10.37 0.21
CA ALA A 43 -0.31 -9.26 0.99
C ALA A 43 -1.19 -8.01 0.81
N ALA A 44 -1.65 -7.76 -0.41
CA ALA A 44 -2.52 -6.63 -0.71
C ALA A 44 -3.86 -6.77 0.02
N ALA A 45 -4.46 -7.95 -0.02
CA ALA A 45 -5.75 -8.20 0.65
C ALA A 45 -5.61 -8.03 2.16
N THR A 46 -4.56 -8.59 2.74
CA THR A 46 -4.32 -8.49 4.18
C THR A 46 -4.10 -7.05 4.60
N THR A 47 -3.27 -6.32 3.86
CA THR A 47 -2.99 -4.92 4.16
C THR A 47 -4.26 -4.09 4.07
N PHE A 48 -5.06 -4.28 3.03
CA PHE A 48 -6.32 -3.54 2.87
C PHE A 48 -7.25 -3.77 4.07
N ALA A 49 -7.40 -5.03 4.49
CA ALA A 49 -8.26 -5.36 5.62
C ALA A 49 -7.76 -4.72 6.92
N LEU A 50 -6.44 -4.72 7.14
CA LEU A 50 -5.86 -4.12 8.34
C LEU A 50 -6.00 -2.59 8.33
N VAL A 51 -5.86 -1.96 7.17
CA VAL A 51 -6.10 -0.51 7.06
C VAL A 51 -7.57 -0.21 7.39
N ARG A 52 -8.49 -1.04 6.89
CA ARG A 52 -9.92 -0.86 7.17
C ARG A 52 -10.18 -0.93 8.69
N GLU A 53 -9.55 -1.87 9.38
CA GLU A 53 -9.69 -1.97 10.84
C GLU A 53 -9.15 -0.72 11.52
N HIS A 54 -8.03 -0.20 11.04
CA HIS A 54 -7.44 1.02 11.59
C HIS A 54 -8.38 2.22 11.40
N VAL A 55 -8.96 2.34 10.21
CA VAL A 55 -9.92 3.42 9.93
C VAL A 55 -11.10 3.34 10.89
N ALA A 56 -11.64 2.14 11.12
CA ALA A 56 -12.78 1.94 12.00
C ALA A 56 -12.44 2.26 13.46
N ALA A 57 -11.21 2.01 13.87
CA ALA A 57 -10.77 2.21 15.24
C ALA A 57 -10.27 3.64 15.52
N SER A 58 -10.16 4.47 14.49
CA SER A 58 -9.59 5.82 14.60
C SER A 58 -10.61 6.88 14.16
N PRO A 59 -11.64 7.14 14.96
CA PRO A 59 -12.62 8.16 14.61
C PRO A 59 -11.99 9.54 14.68
N GLY A 60 -12.34 10.41 13.73
CA GLY A 60 -11.81 11.75 13.67
C GLY A 60 -10.78 11.90 12.58
N GLU A 61 -10.19 13.08 12.50
CA GLU A 61 -9.26 13.40 11.44
C GLU A 61 -7.87 12.83 11.74
N VAL A 62 -7.30 12.18 10.72
CA VAL A 62 -5.93 11.69 10.73
C VAL A 62 -5.20 12.49 9.65
N ASP A 63 -4.04 13.07 9.96
CA ASP A 63 -3.34 13.84 8.96
C ASP A 63 -2.73 12.92 7.88
N ARG A 64 -2.41 13.54 6.74
CA ARG A 64 -1.99 12.78 5.57
C ARG A 64 -0.73 11.96 5.81
N GLU A 65 0.25 12.51 6.53
CA GLU A 65 1.47 11.76 6.82
C GLU A 65 1.17 10.55 7.70
N ALA A 66 0.32 10.71 8.71
CA ALA A 66 -0.05 9.60 9.58
C ALA A 66 -0.77 8.49 8.78
N LYS A 67 -1.62 8.87 7.84
CA LYS A 67 -2.30 7.90 6.97
C LYS A 67 -1.29 7.08 6.17
N GLY A 68 -0.33 7.77 5.55
CA GLY A 68 0.70 7.09 4.78
C GLY A 68 1.55 6.16 5.63
N ARG A 69 1.92 6.60 6.83
CA ARG A 69 2.72 5.78 7.75
C ARG A 69 2.01 4.48 8.12
N VAL A 70 0.70 4.53 8.31
CA VAL A 70 -0.08 3.32 8.65
C VAL A 70 0.01 2.31 7.51
N VAL A 71 -0.26 2.75 6.29
CA VAL A 71 -0.22 1.85 5.13
C VAL A 71 1.19 1.28 4.94
N ALA A 72 2.20 2.15 5.01
CA ALA A 72 3.59 1.73 4.84
C ALA A 72 4.00 0.70 5.88
N ALA A 73 3.64 0.91 7.15
CA ALA A 73 3.99 -0.02 8.22
C ALA A 73 3.31 -1.38 8.04
N LEU A 74 2.04 -1.39 7.69
CA LEU A 74 1.29 -2.63 7.50
C LEU A 74 1.81 -3.41 6.28
N TRP A 75 2.15 -2.71 5.20
CA TRP A 75 2.73 -3.34 4.03
C TRP A 75 4.13 -3.89 4.36
N ARG A 76 4.95 -3.10 5.05
CA ARG A 76 6.29 -3.52 5.45
C ARG A 76 6.23 -4.82 6.26
N ASP A 77 5.28 -4.91 7.20
CA ASP A 77 5.14 -6.13 8.01
C ASP A 77 4.90 -7.36 7.13
N ARG A 78 4.10 -7.22 6.07
CA ARG A 78 3.87 -8.34 5.14
C ARG A 78 5.14 -8.69 4.38
N MET A 79 5.90 -7.67 4.00
CA MET A 79 7.15 -7.91 3.27
C MET A 79 8.23 -8.56 4.16
N VAL A 80 8.31 -8.14 5.41
CA VAL A 80 9.22 -8.76 6.37
C VAL A 80 8.87 -10.22 6.59
N GLU A 81 7.59 -10.52 6.73
CA GLU A 81 7.13 -11.92 6.87
C GLU A 81 7.55 -12.78 5.68
N ARG A 82 7.49 -12.22 4.48
CA ARG A 82 7.77 -12.97 3.25
C ARG A 82 9.25 -13.06 2.94
N PHE A 83 9.99 -11.96 3.07
CA PHE A 83 11.38 -11.86 2.60
C PHE A 83 12.40 -11.68 3.71
N GLY A 84 11.96 -11.39 4.92
CA GLY A 84 12.87 -11.00 5.98
C GLY A 84 13.40 -9.58 5.78
N GLU A 85 14.18 -9.09 6.73
CA GLU A 85 14.65 -7.70 6.68
C GLU A 85 15.80 -7.49 5.71
N SER A 86 16.26 -8.54 5.03
CA SER A 86 17.36 -8.44 4.09
C SER A 86 16.96 -7.94 2.70
N LYS A 87 15.71 -7.56 2.51
CA LYS A 87 15.20 -7.06 1.23
C LYS A 87 14.87 -5.58 1.33
N PRO A 88 15.88 -4.68 1.31
CA PRO A 88 15.64 -3.25 1.58
C PRO A 88 14.62 -2.58 0.64
N GLY A 89 14.50 -3.07 -0.59
CA GLY A 89 13.51 -2.52 -1.52
C GLY A 89 12.07 -2.73 -1.09
N TYR A 90 11.81 -3.73 -0.23
CA TYR A 90 10.47 -4.04 0.27
C TYR A 90 10.28 -3.71 1.73
N THR A 91 11.37 -3.59 2.48
CA THR A 91 11.30 -3.42 3.94
C THR A 91 11.82 -2.08 4.42
N ALA A 92 11.92 -1.10 3.52
CA ALA A 92 12.38 0.24 3.89
C ALA A 92 11.40 0.89 4.87
N GLU A 93 11.94 1.60 5.83
CA GLU A 93 11.13 2.35 6.78
C GLU A 93 10.62 3.64 6.13
N TRP A 94 9.60 4.23 6.75
CA TRP A 94 8.93 5.42 6.21
C TRP A 94 9.90 6.52 5.78
N ASP A 95 10.88 6.82 6.62
CA ASP A 95 11.82 7.91 6.32
C ASP A 95 12.74 7.62 5.14
N ALA A 96 12.89 6.35 4.79
CA ALA A 96 13.71 5.94 3.66
C ALA A 96 12.91 5.82 2.36
N LEU A 97 11.58 5.92 2.42
CA LEU A 97 10.76 5.85 1.23
C LEU A 97 10.83 7.15 0.43
N PRO A 98 10.83 7.06 -0.90
CA PRO A 98 10.75 8.26 -1.72
C PRO A 98 9.41 8.98 -1.54
N GLU A 99 9.41 10.29 -1.79
CA GLU A 99 8.22 11.10 -1.59
C GLU A 99 7.01 10.58 -2.36
N TRP A 100 7.23 10.17 -3.62
CA TRP A 100 6.11 9.68 -4.43
C TRP A 100 5.43 8.46 -3.77
N GLN A 101 6.22 7.59 -3.16
CA GLN A 101 5.67 6.39 -2.53
C GLN A 101 4.90 6.74 -1.25
N ARG A 102 5.39 7.72 -0.49
CA ARG A 102 4.66 8.20 0.69
C ARG A 102 3.30 8.75 0.29
N GLU A 103 3.24 9.48 -0.82
CA GLU A 103 1.98 10.01 -1.32
C GLU A 103 1.03 8.91 -1.76
N VAL A 104 1.56 7.88 -2.42
CA VAL A 104 0.74 6.73 -2.83
C VAL A 104 0.14 6.04 -1.60
N ASP A 105 0.94 5.85 -0.56
CA ASP A 105 0.45 5.19 0.65
C ASP A 105 -0.68 5.98 1.30
N ALA A 106 -0.56 7.31 1.35
CA ALA A 106 -1.62 8.16 1.87
C ALA A 106 -2.90 8.06 1.02
N ASP A 107 -2.73 8.01 -0.30
CA ASP A 107 -3.87 7.85 -1.21
C ASP A 107 -4.58 6.51 -0.99
N ILE A 108 -3.83 5.46 -0.68
CA ILE A 108 -4.42 4.15 -0.39
C ILE A 108 -5.29 4.24 0.86
N TYR A 109 -4.81 4.92 1.90
CA TYR A 109 -5.60 5.10 3.12
C TYR A 109 -6.90 5.84 2.79
N ASP A 110 -6.81 6.91 2.01
CA ASP A 110 -8.00 7.67 1.60
C ASP A 110 -8.99 6.79 0.85
N ALA A 111 -8.51 5.92 -0.03
CA ALA A 111 -9.38 5.01 -0.77
C ALA A 111 -10.11 4.05 0.17
N VAL A 112 -9.45 3.58 1.22
CA VAL A 112 -10.09 2.71 2.22
C VAL A 112 -11.16 3.47 2.99
N GLU A 113 -10.88 4.72 3.38
CA GLU A 113 -11.84 5.55 4.10
C GLU A 113 -13.12 5.78 3.29
N GLN A 114 -12.98 5.93 2.01
CA GLN A 114 -14.11 6.23 1.12
C GLN A 114 -14.95 5.03 0.77
N GLY A 115 -14.45 3.89 1.01
CA GLY A 115 -15.17 2.79 0.60
C GLY A 115 -15.22 1.50 0.82
#